data_e75fbbdc30e8bb3146298e0a777885cb
#
_entry.id   e75fbbdc30e8bb3146298e0a777885cb
#
_cell.length_a   1.000
_cell.length_b   1.000
_cell.length_c   1.000
_cell.angle_alpha   90.00
_cell.angle_beta   90.00
_cell.angle_gamma   90.00
#
_symmetry.space_group_name_H-M   'P 1'
#
loop_
_entity.id
_entity.type
_entity.pdbx_description
1 polymer ?
#
loop_
_entity_poly.entity_id
_entity_poly.type
_entity_poly.pdbx_seq_one_letter_code
_entity_poly.pdbx_strand_id
1 'polypeptide(L)'
;MQSTSVCIIGAGPGGTMAALRLAKDNIPFVIVDKDEFPREKICGDALSGKVPHIIRRLSPEILERFEEKCKPMHSFGIRFIAPGNYVFDVPFIENYNAEKHPVPGYTVKRKLLDAFMVEEVSNIAGEKLMTACTVMSIEKGEDGFIIDTSSGQIQAKMIIDASGAASSFKAPYPKPEPEPKKTALAVRTYYKGVKGLHPENFIELYFLENILPGYFWIFPLPDGLANIGIGIRKDVVLKKKINLSAVMDEIIRNNPLVSPRFRDAERLGKPAACRLPLGNPRFRIAGERYMLAGDAAHLVDPLTGEGVGNALYSGFIAAEQAIDCFNENRFDDAFMLAYGQRIRRVLGKEMSISTNFQKMLKYPRMVKWIAKRADGNKHIPGLMSSMFTDLDHRKKLLNPIFILRVLMNR
;
A
#
# COMPACT_ATOMS: atom_id res chain seq x y z
N MET A 1 -12.73 29.15 -15.59
CA MET A 1 -11.83 28.02 -15.91
C MET A 1 -10.51 28.28 -15.23
N GLN A 2 -10.04 27.37 -14.38
CA GLN A 2 -8.75 27.47 -13.68
C GLN A 2 -7.68 26.80 -14.55
N SER A 3 -6.52 27.42 -14.75
CA SER A 3 -5.41 26.84 -15.53
C SER A 3 -4.24 26.45 -14.62
N THR A 4 -3.61 25.30 -14.88
CA THR A 4 -2.47 24.78 -14.11
C THR A 4 -1.51 23.97 -14.99
N SER A 5 -0.29 23.75 -14.49
CA SER A 5 0.67 22.84 -15.14
C SER A 5 0.26 21.37 -14.94
N VAL A 6 -0.07 20.97 -13.73
CA VAL A 6 -0.42 19.58 -13.38
C VAL A 6 -1.75 19.53 -12.64
N CYS A 7 -2.69 18.71 -13.11
CA CYS A 7 -3.87 18.33 -12.32
C CYS A 7 -3.63 16.96 -11.67
N ILE A 8 -3.68 16.92 -10.35
CA ILE A 8 -3.57 15.69 -9.55
C ILE A 8 -4.98 15.26 -9.16
N ILE A 9 -5.37 14.06 -9.52
CA ILE A 9 -6.71 13.52 -9.21
C ILE A 9 -6.61 12.52 -8.07
N GLY A 10 -7.16 12.88 -6.92
CA GLY A 10 -7.12 12.12 -5.66
C GLY A 10 -6.06 12.63 -4.69
N ALA A 11 -6.50 13.01 -3.49
CA ALA A 11 -5.65 13.48 -2.39
C ALA A 11 -5.33 12.35 -1.38
N GLY A 12 -5.26 11.11 -1.85
CA GLY A 12 -4.68 9.99 -1.10
C GLY A 12 -3.14 10.06 -1.08
N PRO A 13 -2.46 9.04 -0.52
CA PRO A 13 -0.99 9.05 -0.36
C PRO A 13 -0.21 9.34 -1.65
N GLY A 14 -0.65 8.81 -2.78
CA GLY A 14 0.02 9.05 -4.07
C GLY A 14 -0.10 10.50 -4.55
N GLY A 15 -1.31 11.06 -4.46
CA GLY A 15 -1.56 12.43 -4.91
C GLY A 15 -0.94 13.47 -3.99
N THR A 16 -1.07 13.32 -2.68
CA THR A 16 -0.45 14.24 -1.71
C THR A 16 1.07 14.23 -1.80
N MET A 17 1.68 13.06 -1.97
CA MET A 17 3.13 12.96 -2.19
C MET A 17 3.56 13.64 -3.48
N ALA A 18 2.79 13.47 -4.57
CA ALA A 18 3.07 14.16 -5.84
C ALA A 18 2.96 15.69 -5.67
N ALA A 19 1.92 16.17 -5.02
CA ALA A 19 1.72 17.60 -4.74
C ALA A 19 2.88 18.20 -3.94
N LEU A 20 3.25 17.56 -2.83
CA LEU A 20 4.36 18.00 -1.97
C LEU A 20 5.70 18.02 -2.71
N ARG A 21 5.93 17.03 -3.60
CA ARG A 21 7.16 16.96 -4.39
C ARG A 21 7.22 18.03 -5.49
N LEU A 22 6.10 18.27 -6.19
CA LEU A 22 5.98 19.32 -7.19
C LEU A 22 6.19 20.72 -6.59
N ALA A 23 5.64 20.93 -5.40
CA ALA A 23 5.77 22.20 -4.68
C ALA A 23 7.23 22.59 -4.42
N LYS A 24 8.10 21.61 -4.11
CA LYS A 24 9.53 21.85 -3.88
C LYS A 24 10.28 22.44 -5.10
N ASP A 25 9.81 22.12 -6.29
CA ASP A 25 10.38 22.66 -7.55
C ASP A 25 9.51 23.76 -8.16
N ASN A 26 8.55 24.31 -7.38
CA ASN A 26 7.66 25.38 -7.80
C ASN A 26 6.86 25.09 -9.09
N ILE A 27 6.58 23.82 -9.38
CA ILE A 27 5.71 23.44 -10.50
C ILE A 27 4.25 23.69 -10.08
N PRO A 28 3.50 24.53 -10.81
CA PRO A 28 2.10 24.81 -10.50
C PRO A 28 1.23 23.55 -10.61
N PHE A 29 0.41 23.30 -9.62
CA PHE A 29 -0.52 22.17 -9.62
C PHE A 29 -1.88 22.56 -9.03
N VAL A 30 -2.89 21.76 -9.35
CA VAL A 30 -4.18 21.70 -8.64
C VAL A 30 -4.39 20.25 -8.25
N ILE A 31 -4.81 20.00 -7.02
CA ILE A 31 -5.17 18.66 -6.54
C ILE A 31 -6.66 18.62 -6.20
N VAL A 32 -7.37 17.63 -6.71
CA VAL A 32 -8.81 17.45 -6.50
C VAL A 32 -9.10 16.12 -5.85
N ASP A 33 -9.97 16.11 -4.83
CA ASP A 33 -10.51 14.88 -4.23
C ASP A 33 -12.01 15.03 -4.01
N LYS A 34 -12.75 13.94 -4.29
CA LYS A 34 -14.22 13.90 -4.10
C LYS A 34 -14.65 13.92 -2.65
N ASP A 35 -13.75 13.52 -1.73
CA ASP A 35 -14.04 13.43 -0.31
C ASP A 35 -13.54 14.69 0.44
N GLU A 36 -14.17 14.99 1.56
CA GLU A 36 -13.64 15.92 2.58
C GLU A 36 -12.76 15.17 3.56
N PHE A 37 -11.75 15.86 4.11
CA PHE A 37 -10.84 15.27 5.10
C PHE A 37 -11.07 15.88 6.49
N PRO A 38 -10.99 15.06 7.56
CA PRO A 38 -10.55 13.64 7.63
C PRO A 38 -11.62 12.65 7.15
N ARG A 39 -11.28 11.74 6.23
CA ARG A 39 -12.18 10.71 5.71
C ARG A 39 -11.80 9.30 6.12
N GLU A 40 -12.78 8.41 6.16
CA GLU A 40 -12.53 6.97 6.34
C GLU A 40 -11.96 6.35 5.06
N LYS A 41 -10.92 5.55 5.22
CA LYS A 41 -10.37 4.71 4.14
C LYS A 41 -10.22 3.28 4.66
N ILE A 42 -10.82 2.33 3.95
CA ILE A 42 -10.72 0.91 4.32
C ILE A 42 -9.30 0.44 4.01
N CYS A 43 -8.57 0.05 5.07
CA CYS A 43 -7.16 -0.33 5.03
C CYS A 43 -6.84 -1.23 6.24
N GLY A 44 -5.73 -1.98 6.19
CA GLY A 44 -5.16 -2.67 7.35
C GLY A 44 -4.44 -1.75 8.33
N ASP A 45 -4.17 -0.50 7.93
CA ASP A 45 -3.52 0.53 8.76
C ASP A 45 -2.04 0.25 9.12
N ALA A 46 -1.43 -0.77 8.55
CA ALA A 46 0.01 -1.01 8.67
C ALA A 46 0.78 -0.23 7.59
N LEU A 47 1.84 0.41 8.00
CA LEU A 47 2.75 1.20 7.18
C LEU A 47 4.14 0.57 7.25
N SER A 48 4.59 0.00 6.14
CA SER A 48 5.94 -0.58 6.06
C SER A 48 7.02 0.50 6.10
N GLY A 49 8.28 0.08 6.26
CA GLY A 49 9.46 0.95 6.23
C GLY A 49 9.59 1.84 4.99
N LYS A 50 8.86 1.53 3.92
CA LYS A 50 8.78 2.39 2.73
C LYS A 50 8.17 3.75 3.04
N VAL A 51 7.16 3.77 3.92
CA VAL A 51 6.43 5.02 4.24
C VAL A 51 7.35 6.02 4.94
N PRO A 52 7.96 5.73 6.10
CA PRO A 52 8.90 6.68 6.71
C PRO A 52 10.10 6.98 5.82
N HIS A 53 10.58 6.03 5.02
CA HIS A 53 11.71 6.26 4.12
C HIS A 53 11.39 7.31 3.05
N ILE A 54 10.25 7.19 2.35
CA ILE A 54 9.92 8.12 1.26
C ILE A 54 9.49 9.49 1.79
N ILE A 55 8.83 9.54 2.97
CA ILE A 55 8.49 10.82 3.60
C ILE A 55 9.77 11.54 4.03
N ARG A 56 10.73 10.84 4.66
CA ARG A 56 12.04 11.42 5.04
C ARG A 56 12.83 11.88 3.82
N ARG A 57 12.80 11.13 2.71
CA ARG A 57 13.42 11.54 1.44
C ARG A 57 12.80 12.83 0.88
N LEU A 58 11.50 13.00 1.05
CA LEU A 58 10.84 14.25 0.69
C LEU A 58 11.24 15.38 1.65
N SER A 59 11.05 15.20 2.95
CA SER A 59 11.41 16.13 4.03
C SER A 59 11.44 15.40 5.37
N PRO A 60 12.57 15.38 6.09
CA PRO A 60 12.65 14.86 7.45
C PRO A 60 11.62 15.51 8.40
N GLU A 61 11.42 16.82 8.27
CA GLU A 61 10.52 17.62 9.12
C GLU A 61 9.05 17.19 8.96
N ILE A 62 8.64 16.74 7.77
CA ILE A 62 7.29 16.20 7.57
C ILE A 62 7.13 14.88 8.34
N LEU A 63 8.17 14.04 8.37
CA LEU A 63 8.11 12.81 9.15
C LEU A 63 8.03 13.07 10.65
N GLU A 64 8.80 14.04 11.17
CA GLU A 64 8.74 14.46 12.57
C GLU A 64 7.34 14.97 12.94
N ARG A 65 6.77 15.85 12.13
CA ARG A 65 5.39 16.32 12.35
C ARG A 65 4.34 15.20 12.26
N PHE A 66 4.55 14.20 11.37
CA PHE A 66 3.68 13.02 11.31
C PHE A 66 3.72 12.23 12.62
N GLU A 67 4.91 11.97 13.16
CA GLU A 67 5.07 11.25 14.42
C GLU A 67 4.44 12.01 15.59
N GLU A 68 4.62 13.34 15.65
CA GLU A 68 4.06 14.20 16.69
C GLU A 68 2.53 14.27 16.64
N LYS A 69 1.96 14.55 15.45
CA LYS A 69 0.52 14.78 15.28
C LYS A 69 -0.30 13.50 15.27
N CYS A 70 0.17 12.49 14.53
CA CYS A 70 -0.57 11.23 14.35
C CYS A 70 -0.30 10.22 15.45
N LYS A 71 0.78 10.36 16.22
CA LYS A 71 1.22 9.43 17.29
C LYS A 71 1.09 7.98 16.89
N PRO A 72 1.69 7.57 15.73
CA PRO A 72 1.57 6.22 15.24
C PRO A 72 2.23 5.25 16.23
N MET A 73 1.72 4.03 16.31
CA MET A 73 2.40 2.96 17.03
C MET A 73 3.58 2.47 16.19
N HIS A 74 4.78 2.40 16.78
CA HIS A 74 5.93 1.81 16.14
C HIS A 74 5.73 0.30 16.01
N SER A 75 6.03 -0.26 14.83
CA SER A 75 5.96 -1.69 14.55
C SER A 75 7.33 -2.19 14.11
N PHE A 76 7.83 -3.24 14.76
CA PHE A 76 9.21 -3.69 14.59
C PHE A 76 9.33 -4.99 13.79
N GLY A 77 8.22 -5.60 13.36
CA GLY A 77 8.29 -6.84 12.59
C GLY A 77 6.93 -7.42 12.20
N ILE A 78 7.00 -8.63 11.70
CA ILE A 78 5.84 -9.43 11.32
C ILE A 78 5.90 -10.77 12.03
N ARG A 79 4.80 -11.16 12.68
CA ARG A 79 4.56 -12.50 13.15
C ARG A 79 3.80 -13.28 12.09
N PHE A 80 4.38 -14.34 11.60
CA PHE A 80 3.76 -15.26 10.67
C PHE A 80 3.18 -16.46 11.40
N ILE A 81 1.93 -16.77 11.11
CA ILE A 81 1.26 -17.98 11.56
C ILE A 81 0.91 -18.78 10.31
N ALA A 82 1.55 -19.94 10.15
CA ALA A 82 1.43 -20.77 8.96
C ALA A 82 0.62 -22.05 9.22
N PRO A 83 0.16 -22.78 8.17
CA PRO A 83 -0.55 -24.04 8.30
C PRO A 83 0.19 -25.05 9.17
N GLY A 84 -0.51 -25.66 10.11
CA GLY A 84 0.07 -26.54 11.13
C GLY A 84 0.45 -25.82 12.43
N ASN A 85 -0.02 -24.58 12.59
CA ASN A 85 0.22 -23.72 13.76
C ASN A 85 1.69 -23.36 13.98
N TYR A 86 2.50 -23.40 12.94
CA TYR A 86 3.87 -22.91 13.01
C TYR A 86 3.87 -21.38 13.14
N VAL A 87 4.60 -20.87 14.14
CA VAL A 87 4.70 -19.44 14.45
C VAL A 87 6.16 -19.03 14.38
N PHE A 88 6.45 -17.97 13.64
CA PHE A 88 7.78 -17.40 13.58
C PHE A 88 7.72 -15.88 13.43
N ASP A 89 8.60 -15.23 14.16
CA ASP A 89 8.73 -13.78 14.17
C ASP A 89 9.85 -13.34 13.22
N VAL A 90 9.55 -12.33 12.43
CA VAL A 90 10.48 -11.73 11.47
C VAL A 90 10.60 -10.25 11.83
N PRO A 91 11.67 -9.83 12.52
CA PRO A 91 11.89 -8.41 12.77
C PRO A 91 12.16 -7.69 11.46
N PHE A 92 11.74 -6.45 11.31
CA PHE A 92 12.07 -5.63 10.13
C PHE A 92 13.56 -5.31 10.08
N ILE A 93 14.19 -5.11 11.24
CA ILE A 93 15.63 -4.90 11.39
C ILE A 93 16.14 -5.86 12.46
N GLU A 94 17.09 -6.73 12.10
CA GLU A 94 17.77 -7.58 13.09
C GLU A 94 18.58 -6.73 14.07
N ASN A 95 18.50 -7.03 15.35
CA ASN A 95 19.20 -6.30 16.41
C ASN A 95 18.93 -4.79 16.33
N TYR A 96 17.64 -4.41 16.22
CA TYR A 96 17.23 -3.02 16.17
C TYR A 96 17.81 -2.22 17.34
N ASN A 97 18.37 -1.06 17.03
CA ASN A 97 18.90 -0.10 17.99
C ASN A 97 18.38 1.29 17.60
N ALA A 98 17.60 1.91 18.49
CA ALA A 98 16.94 3.19 18.24
C ALA A 98 17.91 4.36 17.97
N GLU A 99 19.16 4.28 18.48
CA GLU A 99 20.18 5.30 18.23
C GLU A 99 20.79 5.20 16.83
N LYS A 100 20.76 3.99 16.21
CA LYS A 100 21.42 3.70 14.94
C LYS A 100 20.45 3.51 13.78
N HIS A 101 19.22 3.12 14.09
CA HIS A 101 18.24 2.76 13.07
C HIS A 101 16.98 3.60 13.18
N PRO A 102 16.42 4.08 12.05
CA PRO A 102 15.12 4.71 12.04
C PRO A 102 14.03 3.70 12.41
N VAL A 103 12.88 4.20 12.84
CA VAL A 103 11.70 3.36 13.08
C VAL A 103 11.36 2.60 11.79
N PRO A 104 11.28 1.25 11.83
CA PRO A 104 11.19 0.45 10.61
C PRO A 104 9.77 0.34 10.04
N GLY A 105 8.75 0.73 10.78
CA GLY A 105 7.35 0.72 10.35
C GLY A 105 6.41 1.26 11.41
N TYR A 106 5.17 1.50 11.00
CA TYR A 106 4.14 2.04 11.90
C TYR A 106 2.81 1.32 11.71
N THR A 107 1.96 1.41 12.72
CA THR A 107 0.52 1.20 12.55
C THR A 107 -0.23 2.45 13.00
N VAL A 108 -1.14 2.93 12.14
CA VAL A 108 -1.94 4.14 12.37
C VAL A 108 -3.18 4.12 11.48
N LYS A 109 -4.31 4.57 12.01
CA LYS A 109 -5.52 4.68 11.20
C LYS A 109 -5.26 5.55 9.95
N ARG A 110 -5.61 5.04 8.78
CA ARG A 110 -5.49 5.76 7.51
C ARG A 110 -6.17 7.12 7.53
N LYS A 111 -7.26 7.25 8.27
CA LYS A 111 -7.93 8.54 8.48
C LYS A 111 -6.98 9.62 8.99
N LEU A 112 -6.10 9.28 9.92
CA LEU A 112 -5.12 10.22 10.50
C LEU A 112 -3.99 10.52 9.53
N LEU A 113 -3.41 9.48 8.91
CA LEU A 113 -2.34 9.66 7.92
C LEU A 113 -2.82 10.51 6.72
N ASP A 114 -3.99 10.16 6.15
CA ASP A 114 -4.49 10.85 4.97
C ASP A 114 -4.83 12.32 5.29
N ALA A 115 -5.45 12.59 6.46
CA ALA A 115 -5.73 13.95 6.91
C ALA A 115 -4.45 14.77 7.14
N PHE A 116 -3.44 14.17 7.78
CA PHE A 116 -2.15 14.81 7.98
C PHE A 116 -1.48 15.18 6.64
N MET A 117 -1.43 14.24 5.68
CA MET A 117 -0.81 14.52 4.38
C MET A 117 -1.56 15.59 3.60
N VAL A 118 -2.88 15.65 3.73
CA VAL A 118 -3.72 16.70 3.11
C VAL A 118 -3.48 18.04 3.80
N GLU A 119 -3.33 18.08 5.11
CA GLU A 119 -2.96 19.31 5.86
C GLU A 119 -1.60 19.85 5.39
N GLU A 120 -0.58 18.98 5.22
CA GLU A 120 0.73 19.37 4.69
C GLU A 120 0.62 19.99 3.29
N VAL A 121 -0.24 19.42 2.42
CA VAL A 121 -0.53 20.01 1.10
C VAL A 121 -1.26 21.33 1.22
N SER A 122 -2.27 21.44 2.10
CA SER A 122 -3.06 22.65 2.31
C SER A 122 -2.19 23.84 2.72
N ASN A 123 -1.20 23.59 3.59
CA ASN A 123 -0.27 24.63 4.09
C ASN A 123 0.57 25.28 2.95
N ILE A 124 0.76 24.58 1.83
CA ILE A 124 1.54 25.07 0.69
C ILE A 124 0.73 25.38 -0.55
N ALA A 125 -0.43 24.75 -0.72
CA ALA A 125 -1.25 24.83 -1.92
C ALA A 125 -2.43 25.83 -1.79
N GLY A 126 -2.92 26.05 -0.57
CA GLY A 126 -4.08 26.91 -0.33
C GLY A 126 -5.29 26.49 -1.19
N GLU A 127 -5.84 27.44 -1.95
CA GLU A 127 -7.02 27.22 -2.81
C GLU A 127 -6.80 26.21 -3.98
N LYS A 128 -5.57 25.77 -4.20
CA LYS A 128 -5.25 24.75 -5.21
C LYS A 128 -5.57 23.32 -4.74
N LEU A 129 -5.90 23.14 -3.47
CA LEU A 129 -6.44 21.91 -2.91
C LEU A 129 -7.98 22.01 -2.89
N MET A 130 -8.62 21.22 -3.76
CA MET A 130 -10.07 21.17 -3.91
C MET A 130 -10.59 19.85 -3.38
N THR A 131 -11.06 19.84 -2.13
CA THR A 131 -11.78 18.72 -1.49
C THR A 131 -13.28 18.81 -1.76
N ALA A 132 -14.05 17.75 -1.50
CA ALA A 132 -15.46 17.64 -1.89
C ALA A 132 -15.70 17.96 -3.39
N CYS A 133 -14.68 17.78 -4.23
CA CYS A 133 -14.67 18.13 -5.64
C CYS A 133 -14.55 16.85 -6.49
N THR A 134 -15.65 16.46 -7.12
CA THR A 134 -15.72 15.26 -7.95
C THR A 134 -15.34 15.56 -9.40
N VAL A 135 -14.37 14.82 -9.95
CA VAL A 135 -14.09 14.80 -11.38
C VAL A 135 -15.22 14.05 -12.09
N MET A 136 -15.86 14.70 -13.06
CA MET A 136 -16.98 14.16 -13.84
C MET A 136 -16.49 13.58 -15.16
N SER A 137 -15.71 14.36 -15.92
CA SER A 137 -15.14 13.94 -17.19
C SER A 137 -13.75 14.55 -17.42
N ILE A 138 -13.00 13.96 -18.33
CA ILE A 138 -11.71 14.46 -18.80
C ILE A 138 -11.72 14.38 -20.31
N GLU A 139 -11.41 15.48 -20.96
CA GLU A 139 -11.27 15.56 -22.41
C GLU A 139 -9.83 15.93 -22.76
N LYS A 140 -9.30 15.32 -23.83
CA LYS A 140 -7.99 15.67 -24.37
C LYS A 140 -8.12 16.89 -25.25
N GLY A 141 -7.46 17.97 -24.88
CA GLY A 141 -7.29 19.17 -25.69
C GLY A 141 -6.00 19.14 -26.50
N GLU A 142 -5.73 20.22 -27.22
CA GLU A 142 -4.54 20.36 -28.05
C GLU A 142 -3.25 20.38 -27.23
N ASP A 143 -3.22 21.15 -26.12
CA ASP A 143 -2.05 21.34 -25.26
C ASP A 143 -2.19 20.69 -23.86
N GLY A 144 -3.05 19.71 -23.69
CA GLY A 144 -3.28 19.07 -22.39
C GLY A 144 -4.67 18.51 -22.24
N PHE A 145 -5.29 18.77 -21.10
CA PHE A 145 -6.60 18.23 -20.75
C PHE A 145 -7.53 19.32 -20.21
N ILE A 146 -8.81 19.16 -20.49
CA ILE A 146 -9.91 19.86 -19.84
C ILE A 146 -10.58 18.88 -18.89
N ILE A 147 -10.61 19.21 -17.61
CA ILE A 147 -11.17 18.38 -16.53
C ILE A 147 -12.43 19.06 -16.01
N ASP A 148 -13.57 18.45 -16.24
CA ASP A 148 -14.84 18.90 -15.68
C ASP A 148 -14.99 18.35 -14.26
N THR A 149 -15.26 19.25 -13.33
CA THR A 149 -15.48 18.91 -11.93
C THR A 149 -16.79 19.47 -11.41
N SER A 150 -17.25 18.99 -10.26
CA SER A 150 -18.43 19.55 -9.59
C SER A 150 -18.26 21.02 -9.16
N SER A 151 -17.02 21.55 -9.16
CA SER A 151 -16.70 22.93 -8.76
C SER A 151 -16.23 23.81 -9.92
N GLY A 152 -16.36 23.33 -11.17
CA GLY A 152 -15.96 24.04 -12.36
C GLY A 152 -14.90 23.32 -13.19
N GLN A 153 -14.40 23.98 -14.23
CA GLN A 153 -13.43 23.40 -15.18
C GLN A 153 -12.00 23.74 -14.80
N ILE A 154 -11.12 22.74 -14.95
CA ILE A 154 -9.66 22.88 -14.81
C ILE A 154 -9.02 22.56 -16.16
N GLN A 155 -8.16 23.44 -16.63
CA GLN A 155 -7.29 23.20 -17.78
C GLN A 155 -5.89 22.84 -17.26
N ALA A 156 -5.34 21.69 -17.64
CA ALA A 156 -4.03 21.25 -17.19
C ALA A 156 -3.18 20.73 -18.34
N LYS A 157 -1.87 21.06 -18.33
CA LYS A 157 -0.92 20.55 -19.33
C LYS A 157 -0.68 19.05 -19.19
N MET A 158 -0.79 18.52 -17.97
CA MET A 158 -0.71 17.07 -17.72
C MET A 158 -1.53 16.63 -16.50
N ILE A 159 -1.76 15.33 -16.39
CA ILE A 159 -2.51 14.69 -15.30
C ILE A 159 -1.63 13.68 -14.56
N ILE A 160 -1.72 13.70 -13.23
CA ILE A 160 -1.32 12.59 -12.36
C ILE A 160 -2.60 11.99 -11.75
N ASP A 161 -3.02 10.82 -12.24
CA ASP A 161 -4.20 10.12 -11.75
C ASP A 161 -3.84 9.22 -10.55
N ALA A 162 -4.10 9.71 -9.35
CA ALA A 162 -3.97 9.02 -8.07
C ALA A 162 -5.34 8.72 -7.43
N SER A 163 -6.41 8.60 -8.23
CA SER A 163 -7.81 8.45 -7.80
C SER A 163 -8.14 7.12 -7.12
N GLY A 164 -7.17 6.20 -7.04
CA GLY A 164 -7.32 4.93 -6.36
C GLY A 164 -8.04 3.85 -7.19
N ALA A 165 -8.45 2.76 -6.51
CA ALA A 165 -9.01 1.56 -7.16
C ALA A 165 -10.43 1.73 -7.72
N ALA A 166 -11.16 2.75 -7.31
CA ALA A 166 -12.59 2.92 -7.58
C ALA A 166 -12.89 4.24 -8.31
N SER A 167 -12.02 4.65 -9.22
CA SER A 167 -12.28 5.81 -10.07
C SER A 167 -13.50 5.56 -10.94
N SER A 168 -14.47 6.47 -10.88
CA SER A 168 -15.74 6.39 -11.62
C SER A 168 -15.80 7.30 -12.86
N PHE A 169 -14.82 8.21 -13.03
CA PHE A 169 -14.82 9.09 -14.17
C PHE A 169 -14.23 8.43 -15.43
N LYS A 170 -14.72 8.85 -16.59
CA LYS A 170 -14.19 8.43 -17.90
C LYS A 170 -12.95 9.26 -18.22
N ALA A 171 -11.84 8.57 -18.46
CA ALA A 171 -10.57 9.20 -18.85
C ALA A 171 -10.27 8.94 -20.34
N PRO A 172 -9.63 9.88 -21.06
CA PRO A 172 -9.22 9.70 -22.45
C PRO A 172 -7.94 8.88 -22.60
N TYR A 173 -7.49 8.23 -21.54
CA TYR A 173 -6.29 7.38 -21.50
C TYR A 173 -6.60 6.01 -20.92
N PRO A 174 -5.86 4.97 -21.33
CA PRO A 174 -6.10 3.61 -20.87
C PRO A 174 -5.78 3.46 -19.37
N LYS A 175 -6.64 2.76 -18.66
CA LYS A 175 -6.43 2.32 -17.26
C LYS A 175 -6.32 0.80 -17.22
N PRO A 176 -5.51 0.25 -16.28
CA PRO A 176 -5.44 -1.19 -16.11
C PRO A 176 -6.81 -1.79 -15.77
N GLU A 177 -7.21 -2.83 -16.49
CA GLU A 177 -8.47 -3.52 -16.22
C GLU A 177 -8.37 -4.41 -14.96
N PRO A 178 -9.40 -4.44 -14.13
CA PRO A 178 -9.39 -5.20 -12.88
C PRO A 178 -9.61 -6.71 -13.14
N GLU A 179 -8.56 -7.44 -13.44
CA GLU A 179 -8.59 -8.89 -13.62
C GLU A 179 -8.84 -9.61 -12.27
N PRO A 180 -9.70 -10.67 -12.21
CA PRO A 180 -9.95 -11.41 -10.97
C PRO A 180 -8.69 -12.00 -10.31
N LYS A 181 -7.71 -12.46 -11.11
CA LYS A 181 -6.43 -13.00 -10.60
C LYS A 181 -5.47 -11.92 -10.12
N LYS A 182 -5.69 -10.66 -10.51
CA LYS A 182 -4.89 -9.50 -10.12
C LYS A 182 -5.68 -8.54 -9.22
N THR A 183 -6.69 -9.06 -8.56
CA THR A 183 -7.51 -8.32 -7.61
C THR A 183 -7.66 -9.15 -6.34
N ALA A 184 -7.49 -8.56 -5.18
CA ALA A 184 -7.94 -9.13 -3.92
C ALA A 184 -9.18 -8.41 -3.40
N LEU A 185 -10.00 -9.15 -2.69
CA LEU A 185 -11.10 -8.63 -1.90
C LEU A 185 -10.73 -8.76 -0.44
N ALA A 186 -10.98 -7.72 0.33
CA ALA A 186 -10.68 -7.71 1.75
C ALA A 186 -11.86 -7.12 2.54
N VAL A 187 -12.02 -7.59 3.77
CA VAL A 187 -12.88 -6.98 4.77
C VAL A 187 -12.07 -6.73 6.03
N ARG A 188 -12.37 -5.63 6.72
CA ARG A 188 -11.73 -5.28 7.99
C ARG A 188 -12.72 -4.64 8.96
N THR A 189 -12.42 -4.77 10.24
CA THR A 189 -13.09 -4.05 11.33
C THR A 189 -12.08 -3.74 12.43
N TYR A 190 -12.46 -2.89 13.37
CA TYR A 190 -11.64 -2.62 14.54
C TYR A 190 -12.16 -3.40 15.76
N TYR A 191 -11.23 -3.78 16.62
CA TYR A 191 -11.52 -4.32 17.94
C TYR A 191 -10.75 -3.56 19.01
N LYS A 192 -11.31 -3.51 20.22
CA LYS A 192 -10.65 -3.01 21.42
C LYS A 192 -10.45 -4.17 22.39
N GLY A 193 -9.30 -4.18 23.05
CA GLY A 193 -9.02 -5.17 24.12
C GLY A 193 -8.61 -6.56 23.64
N VAL A 194 -8.13 -6.70 22.38
CA VAL A 194 -7.55 -7.97 21.89
C VAL A 194 -6.32 -8.30 22.73
N LYS A 195 -6.28 -9.53 23.28
CA LYS A 195 -5.19 -9.99 24.16
C LYS A 195 -4.04 -10.62 23.36
N GLY A 196 -2.86 -10.70 24.01
CA GLY A 196 -1.70 -11.41 23.45
C GLY A 196 -1.12 -10.79 22.18
N LEU A 197 -1.27 -9.48 21.98
CA LEU A 197 -0.56 -8.75 20.94
C LEU A 197 0.95 -8.84 21.21
N HIS A 198 1.74 -8.78 20.13
CA HIS A 198 3.20 -8.89 20.26
C HIS A 198 3.78 -7.72 21.07
N PRO A 199 4.71 -7.94 22.04
CA PRO A 199 5.24 -6.88 22.89
C PRO A 199 5.98 -5.77 22.10
N GLU A 200 6.58 -6.11 20.96
CA GLU A 200 7.22 -5.16 20.05
C GLU A 200 6.28 -4.72 18.91
N ASN A 201 4.96 -4.81 19.09
CA ASN A 201 3.93 -4.38 18.14
C ASN A 201 4.10 -4.97 16.73
N PHE A 202 4.53 -6.24 16.64
CA PHE A 202 4.58 -6.91 15.34
C PHE A 202 3.16 -7.02 14.77
N ILE A 203 3.04 -6.78 13.48
CA ILE A 203 1.82 -7.10 12.74
C ILE A 203 1.74 -8.63 12.56
N GLU A 204 0.54 -9.19 12.69
CA GLU A 204 0.35 -10.64 12.63
C GLU A 204 -0.39 -11.05 11.37
N LEU A 205 0.16 -12.03 10.66
CA LEU A 205 -0.40 -12.59 9.43
C LEU A 205 -0.65 -14.09 9.59
N TYR A 206 -1.91 -14.49 9.47
CA TYR A 206 -2.37 -15.87 9.60
C TYR A 206 -2.66 -16.47 8.22
N PHE A 207 -1.78 -17.33 7.74
CA PHE A 207 -1.95 -18.10 6.52
C PHE A 207 -2.67 -19.41 6.81
N LEU A 208 -3.99 -19.40 6.77
CA LEU A 208 -4.82 -20.56 7.08
C LEU A 208 -5.17 -21.34 5.81
N GLU A 209 -5.18 -22.68 5.86
CA GLU A 209 -5.34 -23.54 4.67
C GLU A 209 -6.60 -23.24 3.86
N ASN A 210 -7.72 -22.94 4.54
CA ASN A 210 -9.01 -22.69 3.92
C ASN A 210 -9.11 -21.37 3.16
N ILE A 211 -8.23 -20.39 3.46
CA ILE A 211 -8.22 -19.06 2.86
C ILE A 211 -7.03 -18.79 1.93
N LEU A 212 -6.07 -19.73 1.80
CA LEU A 212 -4.95 -19.57 0.87
C LEU A 212 -5.42 -19.39 -0.59
N PRO A 213 -4.77 -18.53 -1.33
CA PRO A 213 -3.54 -17.76 -1.12
C PRO A 213 -3.75 -16.38 -0.45
N GLY A 214 -4.73 -16.24 0.43
CA GLY A 214 -4.97 -15.06 1.27
C GLY A 214 -4.50 -15.26 2.69
N TYR A 215 -4.79 -14.29 3.55
CA TYR A 215 -4.47 -14.34 4.97
C TYR A 215 -5.50 -13.57 5.81
N PHE A 216 -5.60 -13.93 7.08
CA PHE A 216 -6.25 -13.16 8.12
C PHE A 216 -5.17 -12.37 8.87
N TRP A 217 -5.48 -11.16 9.37
CA TRP A 217 -4.51 -10.34 10.08
C TRP A 217 -5.03 -9.79 11.40
N ILE A 218 -4.09 -9.53 12.31
CA ILE A 218 -4.27 -8.79 13.55
C ILE A 218 -3.18 -7.72 13.59
N PHE A 219 -3.51 -6.47 13.37
CA PHE A 219 -2.55 -5.37 13.42
C PHE A 219 -2.82 -4.50 14.64
N PRO A 220 -1.88 -4.44 15.60
CA PRO A 220 -2.02 -3.59 16.78
C PRO A 220 -2.08 -2.12 16.35
N LEU A 221 -2.88 -1.35 17.06
CA LEU A 221 -3.05 0.10 16.88
C LEU A 221 -2.93 0.80 18.24
N PRO A 222 -2.66 2.13 18.26
CA PRO A 222 -2.70 2.91 19.49
C PRO A 222 -4.01 2.71 20.29
N ASP A 223 -3.98 3.06 21.57
CA ASP A 223 -5.14 3.07 22.48
C ASP A 223 -5.80 1.69 22.73
N GLY A 224 -5.02 0.61 22.64
CA GLY A 224 -5.52 -0.75 22.85
C GLY A 224 -6.45 -1.26 21.74
N LEU A 225 -6.39 -0.61 20.60
CA LEU A 225 -7.12 -1.00 19.40
C LEU A 225 -6.34 -2.03 18.57
N ALA A 226 -7.05 -2.77 17.74
CA ALA A 226 -6.47 -3.60 16.69
C ALA A 226 -7.31 -3.53 15.41
N ASN A 227 -6.66 -3.48 14.26
CA ASN A 227 -7.29 -3.66 12.97
C ASN A 227 -7.28 -5.15 12.62
N ILE A 228 -8.46 -5.71 12.46
CA ILE A 228 -8.67 -7.14 12.20
C ILE A 228 -9.30 -7.29 10.82
N GLY A 229 -8.78 -8.20 10.03
CA GLY A 229 -9.37 -8.43 8.73
C GLY A 229 -8.89 -9.67 8.01
N ILE A 230 -9.42 -9.86 6.83
CA ILE A 230 -9.12 -10.97 5.93
C ILE A 230 -9.06 -10.45 4.50
N GLY A 231 -8.04 -10.92 3.76
CA GLY A 231 -7.89 -10.62 2.34
C GLY A 231 -7.67 -11.88 1.52
N ILE A 232 -8.45 -12.06 0.45
CA ILE A 232 -8.36 -13.23 -0.41
C ILE A 232 -8.43 -12.76 -1.88
N ARG A 233 -7.69 -13.41 -2.75
CA ARG A 233 -7.72 -13.10 -4.18
C ARG A 233 -9.11 -13.35 -4.78
N LYS A 234 -9.60 -12.42 -5.59
CA LYS A 234 -10.98 -12.38 -6.11
C LYS A 234 -11.38 -13.64 -6.88
N ASP A 235 -10.47 -14.22 -7.69
CA ASP A 235 -10.76 -15.45 -8.43
C ASP A 235 -11.03 -16.64 -7.50
N VAL A 236 -10.38 -16.69 -6.33
CA VAL A 236 -10.61 -17.72 -5.31
C VAL A 236 -11.93 -17.48 -4.58
N VAL A 237 -12.21 -16.24 -4.23
CA VAL A 237 -13.47 -15.84 -3.59
C VAL A 237 -14.66 -16.24 -4.47
N LEU A 238 -14.61 -15.91 -5.77
CA LEU A 238 -15.68 -16.25 -6.72
C LEU A 238 -15.81 -17.76 -6.92
N LYS A 239 -14.69 -18.48 -7.11
CA LYS A 239 -14.68 -19.93 -7.33
C LYS A 239 -15.25 -20.70 -6.15
N LYS A 240 -14.85 -20.32 -4.93
CA LYS A 240 -15.27 -21.00 -3.68
C LYS A 240 -16.54 -20.39 -3.06
N LYS A 241 -17.11 -19.33 -3.65
CA LYS A 241 -18.28 -18.59 -3.13
C LYS A 241 -18.08 -18.14 -1.68
N ILE A 242 -16.88 -17.58 -1.35
CA ILE A 242 -16.49 -17.20 0.01
C ILE A 242 -17.21 -15.92 0.43
N ASN A 243 -17.87 -15.95 1.57
CA ASN A 243 -18.30 -14.75 2.29
C ASN A 243 -17.18 -14.36 3.27
N LEU A 244 -16.43 -13.31 2.94
CA LEU A 244 -15.25 -12.88 3.72
C LEU A 244 -15.60 -12.52 5.17
N SER A 245 -16.71 -11.81 5.39
CA SER A 245 -17.14 -11.43 6.74
C SER A 245 -17.48 -12.66 7.59
N ALA A 246 -18.19 -13.63 7.02
CA ALA A 246 -18.53 -14.87 7.72
C ALA A 246 -17.28 -15.70 8.05
N VAL A 247 -16.33 -15.81 7.11
CA VAL A 247 -15.06 -16.52 7.36
C VAL A 247 -14.22 -15.81 8.40
N MET A 248 -14.15 -14.48 8.39
CA MET A 248 -13.47 -13.70 9.42
C MET A 248 -14.08 -13.97 10.80
N ASP A 249 -15.40 -13.96 10.92
CA ASP A 249 -16.11 -14.23 12.17
C ASP A 249 -15.93 -15.67 12.64
N GLU A 250 -15.86 -16.62 11.71
CA GLU A 250 -15.56 -18.04 12.01
C GLU A 250 -14.16 -18.20 12.58
N ILE A 251 -13.15 -17.55 11.99
CA ILE A 251 -11.77 -17.57 12.49
C ILE A 251 -11.72 -16.98 13.91
N ILE A 252 -12.36 -15.84 14.14
CA ILE A 252 -12.37 -15.20 15.47
C ILE A 252 -13.02 -16.09 16.52
N ARG A 253 -14.10 -16.82 16.18
CA ARG A 253 -14.82 -17.66 17.13
C ARG A 253 -14.18 -19.02 17.37
N ASN A 254 -13.62 -19.63 16.32
CA ASN A 254 -13.33 -21.06 16.34
C ASN A 254 -11.84 -21.40 16.19
N ASN A 255 -11.00 -20.48 15.68
CA ASN A 255 -9.57 -20.79 15.54
C ASN A 255 -8.89 -20.83 16.90
N PRO A 256 -8.20 -21.92 17.28
CA PRO A 256 -7.65 -22.11 18.61
C PRO A 256 -6.55 -21.10 19.00
N LEU A 257 -5.85 -20.52 18.02
CA LEU A 257 -4.83 -19.48 18.27
C LEU A 257 -5.42 -18.07 18.33
N VAL A 258 -6.63 -17.88 17.80
CA VAL A 258 -7.26 -16.56 17.67
C VAL A 258 -8.37 -16.40 18.73
N SER A 259 -9.28 -17.36 18.84
CA SER A 259 -10.49 -17.25 19.66
C SER A 259 -10.23 -16.86 21.13
N PRO A 260 -9.24 -17.42 21.85
CA PRO A 260 -8.99 -17.02 23.24
C PRO A 260 -8.62 -15.56 23.42
N ARG A 261 -8.05 -14.95 22.39
CA ARG A 261 -7.58 -13.55 22.37
C ARG A 261 -8.73 -12.55 22.24
N PHE A 262 -9.87 -12.99 21.71
CA PHE A 262 -11.06 -12.17 21.45
C PHE A 262 -12.17 -12.35 22.47
N ARG A 263 -11.98 -13.18 23.51
CA ARG A 263 -13.03 -13.52 24.50
C ARG A 263 -13.66 -12.27 25.14
N ASP A 264 -12.81 -11.30 25.50
CA ASP A 264 -13.22 -10.05 26.16
C ASP A 264 -13.08 -8.84 25.24
N ALA A 265 -12.78 -9.07 23.95
CA ALA A 265 -12.57 -7.98 22.99
C ALA A 265 -13.88 -7.48 22.41
N GLU A 266 -14.02 -6.17 22.31
CA GLU A 266 -15.18 -5.49 21.76
C GLU A 266 -14.97 -5.16 20.29
N ARG A 267 -15.92 -5.55 19.42
CA ARG A 267 -15.94 -5.13 18.02
C ARG A 267 -16.45 -3.71 17.86
N LEU A 268 -15.67 -2.87 17.21
CA LEU A 268 -16.03 -1.48 16.93
C LEU A 268 -16.54 -1.32 15.50
N GLY A 269 -17.86 -1.34 15.34
CA GLY A 269 -18.54 -1.14 14.06
C GLY A 269 -18.65 -2.39 13.19
N LYS A 270 -19.25 -2.21 12.02
CA LYS A 270 -19.47 -3.27 11.03
C LYS A 270 -18.23 -3.50 10.18
N PRO A 271 -17.99 -4.75 9.70
CA PRO A 271 -16.93 -5.00 8.73
C PRO A 271 -17.11 -4.18 7.45
N ALA A 272 -16.05 -3.54 7.00
CA ALA A 272 -16.03 -2.76 5.78
C ALA A 272 -15.19 -3.47 4.71
N ALA A 273 -15.70 -3.51 3.47
CA ALA A 273 -15.08 -4.22 2.37
C ALA A 273 -14.33 -3.29 1.40
N CYS A 274 -13.22 -3.76 0.87
CA CYS A 274 -12.49 -3.06 -0.18
C CYS A 274 -11.97 -4.01 -1.26
N ARG A 275 -11.60 -3.41 -2.38
CA ARG A 275 -10.92 -4.06 -3.49
C ARG A 275 -9.48 -3.56 -3.56
N LEU A 276 -8.54 -4.49 -3.69
CA LEU A 276 -7.11 -4.23 -3.81
C LEU A 276 -6.66 -4.61 -5.23
N PRO A 277 -6.26 -3.65 -6.07
CA PRO A 277 -5.74 -3.92 -7.41
C PRO A 277 -4.28 -4.38 -7.29
N LEU A 278 -4.10 -5.71 -7.21
CA LEU A 278 -2.79 -6.34 -7.13
C LEU A 278 -2.04 -6.14 -8.43
N GLY A 279 -0.82 -5.70 -8.32
CA GLY A 279 -0.09 -5.22 -9.46
C GLY A 279 1.13 -6.02 -9.83
N ASN A 280 1.51 -5.73 -11.04
CA ASN A 280 2.84 -5.97 -11.57
C ASN A 280 3.12 -4.75 -12.46
N PRO A 281 4.23 -4.01 -12.25
CA PRO A 281 4.54 -2.79 -13.00
C PRO A 281 4.87 -3.03 -14.49
N ARG A 282 4.29 -4.09 -15.09
CA ARG A 282 4.29 -4.33 -16.55
C ARG A 282 3.15 -3.63 -17.28
N PHE A 283 2.15 -3.15 -16.53
CA PHE A 283 1.09 -2.35 -17.13
C PHE A 283 1.65 -1.02 -17.64
N ARG A 284 1.04 -0.54 -18.71
CA ARG A 284 1.28 0.82 -19.17
C ARG A 284 0.58 1.78 -18.21
N ILE A 285 1.37 2.52 -17.45
CA ILE A 285 0.89 3.44 -16.41
C ILE A 285 1.21 4.91 -16.72
N ALA A 286 1.68 5.18 -17.93
CA ALA A 286 1.94 6.51 -18.42
C ALA A 286 1.78 6.57 -19.94
N GLY A 287 1.53 7.74 -20.46
CA GLY A 287 1.48 8.08 -21.87
C GLY A 287 1.48 9.58 -22.02
N GLU A 288 1.30 10.05 -23.24
CA GLU A 288 1.34 11.48 -23.55
C GLU A 288 0.55 12.31 -22.54
N ARG A 289 1.26 13.13 -21.78
CA ARG A 289 0.75 14.07 -20.77
C ARG A 289 0.01 13.45 -19.57
N TYR A 290 0.08 12.13 -19.32
CA TYR A 290 -0.55 11.53 -18.14
C TYR A 290 0.31 10.44 -17.48
N MET A 291 0.12 10.29 -16.17
CA MET A 291 0.66 9.20 -15.35
C MET A 291 -0.39 8.70 -14.37
N LEU A 292 -0.37 7.38 -14.08
CA LEU A 292 -1.19 6.75 -13.06
C LEU A 292 -0.33 6.45 -11.83
N ALA A 293 -0.83 6.68 -10.61
CA ALA A 293 -0.12 6.44 -9.36
C ALA A 293 -0.95 5.60 -8.37
N GLY A 294 -0.28 4.87 -7.50
CA GLY A 294 -0.92 4.04 -6.46
C GLY A 294 -1.86 2.97 -7.02
N ASP A 295 -3.03 2.85 -6.41
CA ASP A 295 -4.04 1.85 -6.79
C ASP A 295 -4.59 2.09 -8.21
N ALA A 296 -4.61 3.32 -8.69
CA ALA A 296 -4.99 3.63 -10.07
C ALA A 296 -4.03 3.00 -11.10
N ALA A 297 -2.77 2.81 -10.71
CA ALA A 297 -1.73 2.15 -11.50
C ALA A 297 -1.61 0.64 -11.19
N HIS A 298 -2.52 0.06 -10.37
CA HIS A 298 -2.42 -1.33 -9.90
C HIS A 298 -1.06 -1.63 -9.25
N LEU A 299 -0.66 -0.85 -8.25
CA LEU A 299 0.64 -0.99 -7.56
C LEU A 299 0.53 -1.60 -6.15
N VAL A 300 -0.58 -2.24 -5.80
CA VAL A 300 -0.68 -3.00 -4.54
C VAL A 300 0.16 -4.27 -4.64
N ASP A 301 1.00 -4.51 -3.62
CA ASP A 301 1.85 -5.72 -3.58
C ASP A 301 1.01 -6.99 -3.57
N PRO A 302 1.28 -7.97 -4.46
CA PRO A 302 0.45 -9.16 -4.58
C PRO A 302 0.47 -10.11 -3.38
N LEU A 303 1.53 -10.11 -2.58
CA LEU A 303 1.70 -11.00 -1.43
C LEU A 303 1.21 -10.37 -0.14
N THR A 304 1.70 -9.18 0.14
CA THR A 304 1.48 -8.48 1.42
C THR A 304 0.24 -7.60 1.43
N GLY A 305 -0.28 -7.22 0.25
CA GLY A 305 -1.36 -6.24 0.15
C GLY A 305 -0.90 -4.80 0.44
N GLU A 306 0.42 -4.54 0.52
CA GLU A 306 0.94 -3.20 0.73
C GLU A 306 0.64 -2.29 -0.45
N GLY A 307 -0.07 -1.18 -0.16
CA GLY A 307 -0.42 -0.19 -1.16
C GLY A 307 0.04 1.23 -0.81
N VAL A 308 0.12 1.56 0.49
CA VAL A 308 0.40 2.94 0.94
C VAL A 308 1.81 3.38 0.56
N GLY A 309 2.81 2.59 0.90
CA GLY A 309 4.20 2.87 0.54
C GLY A 309 4.39 2.94 -0.97
N ASN A 310 3.79 2.00 -1.72
CA ASN A 310 3.86 2.00 -3.18
C ASN A 310 3.15 3.20 -3.81
N ALA A 311 2.05 3.67 -3.20
CA ALA A 311 1.35 4.88 -3.64
C ALA A 311 2.22 6.13 -3.42
N LEU A 312 2.82 6.29 -2.24
CA LEU A 312 3.75 7.39 -1.95
C LEU A 312 4.93 7.39 -2.93
N TYR A 313 5.59 6.23 -3.12
CA TYR A 313 6.69 6.13 -4.08
C TYR A 313 6.29 6.47 -5.50
N SER A 314 5.15 5.96 -5.97
CA SER A 314 4.69 6.26 -7.33
C SER A 314 4.29 7.72 -7.51
N GLY A 315 3.69 8.35 -6.51
CA GLY A 315 3.39 9.77 -6.52
C GLY A 315 4.67 10.63 -6.57
N PHE A 316 5.67 10.28 -5.75
CA PHE A 316 6.97 10.95 -5.75
C PHE A 316 7.65 10.86 -7.13
N ILE A 317 7.73 9.65 -7.71
CA ILE A 317 8.35 9.42 -9.02
C ILE A 317 7.54 10.09 -10.15
N ALA A 318 6.20 10.14 -10.04
CA ALA A 318 5.36 10.85 -11.00
C ALA A 318 5.65 12.36 -11.00
N ALA A 319 5.83 12.94 -9.82
CA ALA A 319 6.24 14.34 -9.71
C ALA A 319 7.65 14.58 -10.28
N GLU A 320 8.62 13.72 -10.00
CA GLU A 320 9.95 13.80 -10.63
C GLU A 320 9.87 13.76 -12.16
N GLN A 321 9.06 12.83 -12.72
CA GLN A 321 8.86 12.77 -14.17
C GLN A 321 8.15 14.01 -14.71
N ALA A 322 7.18 14.58 -13.99
CA ALA A 322 6.53 15.82 -14.39
C ALA A 322 7.53 16.99 -14.40
N ILE A 323 8.37 17.12 -13.38
CA ILE A 323 9.43 18.14 -13.34
C ILE A 323 10.34 18.03 -14.57
N ASP A 324 10.80 16.82 -14.91
CA ASP A 324 11.61 16.58 -16.10
C ASP A 324 10.87 16.99 -17.38
N CYS A 325 9.55 16.70 -17.48
CA CYS A 325 8.73 17.08 -18.63
C CYS A 325 8.67 18.59 -18.82
N PHE A 326 8.53 19.37 -17.73
CA PHE A 326 8.52 20.84 -17.82
C PHE A 326 9.89 21.43 -18.11
N ASN A 327 10.95 20.86 -17.53
CA ASN A 327 12.34 21.32 -17.77
C ASN A 327 12.75 21.11 -19.23
N GLU A 328 12.41 19.96 -19.82
CA GLU A 328 12.75 19.59 -21.19
C GLU A 328 11.70 20.04 -22.21
N ASN A 329 10.57 20.59 -21.76
CA ASN A 329 9.38 20.88 -22.55
C ASN A 329 8.93 19.69 -23.41
N ARG A 330 8.98 18.47 -22.83
CA ARG A 330 8.65 17.21 -23.51
C ARG A 330 7.56 16.45 -22.78
N PHE A 331 6.45 16.26 -23.46
CA PHE A 331 5.25 15.59 -22.94
C PHE A 331 4.82 14.40 -23.80
N ASP A 332 5.63 14.08 -24.82
CA ASP A 332 5.36 12.99 -25.76
C ASP A 332 5.39 11.63 -25.09
N ASP A 333 4.73 10.67 -25.72
CA ASP A 333 4.57 9.31 -25.23
C ASP A 333 5.90 8.63 -24.88
N ALA A 334 6.91 8.80 -25.74
CA ALA A 334 8.24 8.17 -25.54
C ALA A 334 8.94 8.72 -24.28
N PHE A 335 8.88 10.02 -24.02
CA PHE A 335 9.45 10.63 -22.84
C PHE A 335 8.71 10.24 -21.57
N MET A 336 7.38 10.16 -21.62
CA MET A 336 6.53 9.76 -20.51
C MET A 336 6.72 8.28 -20.10
N LEU A 337 7.15 7.40 -21.01
CA LEU A 337 7.43 5.98 -20.68
C LEU A 337 8.56 5.81 -19.67
N ALA A 338 9.44 6.82 -19.49
CA ALA A 338 10.48 6.83 -18.46
C ALA A 338 9.89 6.67 -17.04
N TYR A 339 8.71 7.21 -16.77
CA TYR A 339 7.99 7.00 -15.51
C TYR A 339 7.78 5.50 -15.21
N GLY A 340 7.22 4.76 -16.15
CA GLY A 340 7.02 3.32 -16.00
C GLY A 340 8.32 2.53 -15.83
N GLN A 341 9.42 2.98 -16.43
CA GLN A 341 10.75 2.38 -16.23
C GLN A 341 11.29 2.66 -14.82
N ARG A 342 11.11 3.89 -14.28
CA ARG A 342 11.47 4.27 -12.90
C ARG A 342 10.68 3.45 -11.89
N ILE A 343 9.36 3.31 -12.08
CA ILE A 343 8.51 2.45 -11.23
C ILE A 343 8.99 0.98 -11.27
N ARG A 344 9.28 0.42 -12.45
CA ARG A 344 9.82 -0.95 -12.55
C ARG A 344 11.16 -1.12 -11.85
N ARG A 345 12.02 -0.11 -11.90
CA ARG A 345 13.32 -0.13 -11.21
C ARG A 345 13.16 -0.19 -9.69
N VAL A 346 12.23 0.59 -9.14
CA VAL A 346 12.02 0.71 -7.69
C VAL A 346 11.16 -0.42 -7.14
N LEU A 347 10.02 -0.71 -7.76
CA LEU A 347 9.01 -1.65 -7.23
C LEU A 347 8.99 -3.01 -7.96
N GLY A 348 9.53 -3.08 -9.18
CA GLY A 348 9.28 -4.21 -10.07
C GLY A 348 9.86 -5.55 -9.60
N LYS A 349 11.05 -5.55 -9.01
CA LYS A 349 11.67 -6.78 -8.49
C LYS A 349 10.88 -7.33 -7.32
N GLU A 350 10.53 -6.49 -6.37
CA GLU A 350 9.74 -6.86 -5.20
C GLU A 350 8.39 -7.45 -5.62
N MET A 351 7.65 -6.74 -6.47
CA MET A 351 6.35 -7.22 -6.96
C MET A 351 6.44 -8.54 -7.73
N SER A 352 7.54 -8.76 -8.45
CA SER A 352 7.77 -10.04 -9.15
C SER A 352 8.00 -11.19 -8.16
N ILE A 353 8.78 -10.95 -7.11
CA ILE A 353 9.00 -11.90 -6.01
C ILE A 353 7.67 -12.19 -5.32
N SER A 354 6.95 -11.15 -4.90
CA SER A 354 5.64 -11.25 -4.26
C SER A 354 4.64 -12.05 -5.11
N THR A 355 4.63 -11.82 -6.42
CA THR A 355 3.78 -12.58 -7.36
C THR A 355 4.12 -14.08 -7.36
N ASN A 356 5.40 -14.43 -7.32
CA ASN A 356 5.82 -15.82 -7.33
C ASN A 356 5.52 -16.51 -5.99
N PHE A 357 5.75 -15.83 -4.86
CA PHE A 357 5.36 -16.33 -3.54
C PHE A 357 3.84 -16.51 -3.44
N GLN A 358 3.04 -15.57 -3.93
CA GLN A 358 1.58 -15.72 -3.95
C GLN A 358 1.14 -16.96 -4.75
N LYS A 359 1.84 -17.29 -5.85
CA LYS A 359 1.57 -18.54 -6.60
C LYS A 359 1.88 -19.77 -5.76
N MET A 360 2.95 -19.74 -4.97
CA MET A 360 3.32 -20.84 -4.07
C MET A 360 2.30 -21.05 -2.96
N LEU A 361 1.71 -19.97 -2.44
CA LEU A 361 0.68 -20.06 -1.40
C LEU A 361 -0.58 -20.84 -1.82
N LYS A 362 -0.77 -21.14 -3.11
CA LYS A 362 -1.86 -22.01 -3.59
C LYS A 362 -1.69 -23.49 -3.19
N TYR A 363 -0.49 -23.86 -2.71
CA TYR A 363 -0.15 -25.23 -2.37
C TYR A 363 0.04 -25.38 -0.86
N PRO A 364 -1.05 -25.65 -0.08
CA PRO A 364 -0.97 -25.68 1.39
C PRO A 364 0.08 -26.64 1.96
N ARG A 365 0.25 -27.81 1.31
CA ARG A 365 1.27 -28.80 1.72
C ARG A 365 2.69 -28.25 1.61
N MET A 366 2.98 -27.46 0.58
CA MET A 366 4.28 -26.80 0.40
C MET A 366 4.47 -25.70 1.42
N VAL A 367 3.45 -24.87 1.67
CA VAL A 367 3.49 -23.81 2.69
C VAL A 367 3.76 -24.42 4.05
N LYS A 368 3.05 -25.50 4.42
CA LYS A 368 3.26 -26.25 5.66
C LYS A 368 4.67 -26.82 5.78
N TRP A 369 5.19 -27.38 4.69
CA TRP A 369 6.55 -27.93 4.65
C TRP A 369 7.61 -26.83 4.87
N ILE A 370 7.47 -25.67 4.20
CA ILE A 370 8.35 -24.51 4.40
C ILE A 370 8.26 -24.01 5.84
N ALA A 371 7.05 -23.83 6.37
CA ALA A 371 6.83 -23.37 7.73
C ALA A 371 7.45 -24.32 8.79
N LYS A 372 7.29 -25.64 8.60
CA LYS A 372 7.95 -26.63 9.46
C LYS A 372 9.48 -26.53 9.45
N ARG A 373 10.07 -26.12 8.31
CA ARG A 373 11.52 -25.92 8.19
C ARG A 373 11.97 -24.58 8.75
N ALA A 374 11.08 -23.57 8.71
CA ALA A 374 11.32 -22.27 9.30
C ALA A 374 11.23 -22.30 10.83
N ASP A 375 10.41 -23.17 11.36
CA ASP A 375 10.23 -23.33 12.80
C ASP A 375 11.54 -23.81 13.46
N GLY A 376 12.04 -23.00 14.41
CA GLY A 376 13.33 -23.23 15.08
C GLY A 376 14.60 -22.92 14.26
N ASN A 377 14.47 -22.49 13.01
CA ASN A 377 15.61 -22.10 12.18
C ASN A 377 15.95 -20.62 12.37
N LYS A 378 17.06 -20.31 13.04
CA LYS A 378 17.52 -18.93 13.33
C LYS A 378 17.92 -18.11 12.09
N HIS A 379 18.17 -18.75 10.95
CA HIS A 379 18.61 -18.07 9.73
C HIS A 379 17.43 -17.59 8.86
N ILE A 380 16.27 -18.23 8.97
CA ILE A 380 15.10 -17.87 8.14
C ILE A 380 14.50 -16.52 8.51
N PRO A 381 14.30 -16.17 9.80
CA PRO A 381 13.86 -14.83 10.18
C PRO A 381 14.79 -13.73 9.67
N GLY A 382 16.11 -13.90 9.81
CA GLY A 382 17.09 -12.94 9.30
C GLY A 382 17.05 -12.79 7.78
N LEU A 383 16.89 -13.89 7.07
CA LEU A 383 16.73 -13.86 5.63
C LEU A 383 15.43 -13.13 5.20
N MET A 384 14.35 -13.38 5.92
CA MET A 384 13.07 -12.70 5.68
C MET A 384 13.11 -11.23 6.10
N SER A 385 13.81 -10.91 7.21
CA SER A 385 14.06 -9.53 7.65
C SER A 385 14.76 -8.72 6.56
N SER A 386 15.78 -9.29 5.92
CA SER A 386 16.48 -8.65 4.81
C SER A 386 15.59 -8.35 3.60
N MET A 387 14.44 -9.03 3.45
CA MET A 387 13.44 -8.69 2.43
C MET A 387 12.73 -7.35 2.69
N PHE A 388 12.67 -6.91 3.93
CA PHE A 388 12.00 -5.66 4.31
C PHE A 388 12.96 -4.48 4.36
N THR A 389 14.27 -4.72 4.57
CA THR A 389 15.27 -3.68 4.81
C THR A 389 16.20 -3.39 3.65
N ASP A 390 16.54 -4.38 2.82
CA ASP A 390 17.57 -4.22 1.79
C ASP A 390 17.15 -4.73 0.41
N LEU A 391 17.13 -3.80 -0.57
CA LEU A 391 16.83 -4.10 -1.98
C LEU A 391 17.86 -5.04 -2.63
N ASP A 392 19.12 -5.05 -2.16
CA ASP A 392 20.17 -5.89 -2.75
C ASP A 392 20.21 -7.30 -2.16
N HIS A 393 19.86 -7.49 -0.89
CA HIS A 393 19.71 -8.82 -0.28
C HIS A 393 18.49 -9.60 -0.85
N ARG A 394 17.46 -8.90 -1.32
CA ARG A 394 16.34 -9.52 -2.05
C ARG A 394 16.77 -10.29 -3.31
N LYS A 395 17.89 -9.93 -3.93
CA LYS A 395 18.46 -10.67 -5.08
C LYS A 395 18.86 -12.10 -4.73
N LYS A 396 19.35 -12.33 -3.52
CA LYS A 396 19.77 -13.68 -3.05
C LYS A 396 18.58 -14.62 -2.91
N LEU A 397 17.40 -14.10 -2.58
CA LEU A 397 16.14 -14.87 -2.48
C LEU A 397 15.54 -15.28 -3.84
N LEU A 398 16.00 -14.67 -4.93
CA LEU A 398 15.64 -15.13 -6.28
C LEU A 398 16.45 -16.37 -6.70
N ASN A 399 17.49 -16.73 -5.94
CA ASN A 399 18.29 -17.91 -6.23
C ASN A 399 17.67 -19.15 -5.55
N PRO A 400 17.05 -20.07 -6.29
CA PRO A 400 16.44 -21.28 -5.72
C PRO A 400 17.46 -22.16 -4.98
N ILE A 401 18.74 -22.14 -5.38
CA ILE A 401 19.81 -22.86 -4.70
C ILE A 401 20.08 -22.24 -3.32
N PHE A 402 20.02 -20.92 -3.19
CA PHE A 402 20.16 -20.25 -1.93
C PHE A 402 18.99 -20.54 -0.98
N ILE A 403 17.76 -20.49 -1.48
CA ILE A 403 16.55 -20.89 -0.71
C ILE A 403 16.69 -22.35 -0.25
N LEU A 404 17.11 -23.25 -1.15
CA LEU A 404 17.31 -24.65 -0.82
C LEU A 404 18.38 -24.85 0.27
N ARG A 405 19.52 -24.12 0.19
CA ARG A 405 20.58 -24.16 1.23
C ARG A 405 20.05 -23.69 2.59
N VAL A 406 19.31 -22.57 2.61
CA VAL A 406 18.73 -22.05 3.86
C VAL A 406 17.71 -23.02 4.46
N LEU A 407 16.90 -23.68 3.61
CA LEU A 407 15.94 -24.69 4.04
C LEU A 407 16.58 -26.03 4.45
N MET A 408 17.80 -26.30 4.01
CA MET A 408 18.55 -27.53 4.33
C MET A 408 19.52 -27.35 5.52
N ASN A 409 20.02 -26.14 5.80
CA ASN A 409 20.82 -25.86 6.97
C ASN A 409 19.90 -25.69 8.20
N ARG A 410 20.08 -26.60 9.14
CA ARG A 410 19.43 -26.54 10.47
C ARG A 410 20.28 -25.72 11.44
#